data_8ab52bb80c9bee46bd0c87e216134d7e
#
_entry.id   8ab52bb80c9bee46bd0c87e216134d7e
#
_cell.length_a   1.000
_cell.length_b   1.000
_cell.length_c   1.000
_cell.angle_alpha   90.00
_cell.angle_beta   90.00
_cell.angle_gamma   90.00
#
_symmetry.space_group_name_H-M   'P 1'
#
loop_
_entity.id
_entity.type
_entity.pdbx_description
1 polymer ?
#
loop_
_entity_poly.entity_id
_entity_poly.type
_entity_poly.pdbx_seq_one_letter_code
_entity_poly.pdbx_strand_id
1 'polypeptide(L)'
;IALSLVGSEMCIRDSAGTFATLMAREAGWAQLQMPSGEVRRVPAACRASIGKIGNSEHSSVRLGKAGRKRWLGRRPHVRGTAMNPIDHPHGGGEGRTKGGRHPVSPQGRPAKGGSTRQRRKPSNAAIVRRRRSKRYGVLRIK
;
A
#
# COMPACT_ATOMS: atom_id res chain seq x y z
N ILE A 1 8.57 14.43 16.12
CA ILE A 1 7.47 15.15 15.46
C ILE A 1 6.93 14.25 14.36
N ALA A 2 5.68 13.81 14.50
CA ALA A 2 5.02 13.05 13.45
C ALA A 2 4.38 14.03 12.47
N LEU A 3 4.79 13.98 11.22
CA LEU A 3 4.24 14.80 10.15
C LEU A 3 3.23 13.97 9.34
N SER A 4 1.99 14.41 9.32
CA SER A 4 1.01 13.94 8.34
C SER A 4 1.06 14.88 7.13
N LEU A 5 1.59 14.41 6.03
CA LEU A 5 1.65 15.15 4.78
C LEU A 5 0.29 15.10 4.09
N VAL A 6 -0.40 16.22 4.05
CA VAL A 6 -1.62 16.41 3.25
C VAL A 6 -1.22 17.24 2.03
N GLY A 7 -1.08 16.63 0.88
CA GLY A 7 -0.84 17.36 -0.35
C GLY A 7 -0.38 16.49 -1.52
N SER A 8 -1.09 16.61 -2.61
CA SER A 8 -0.86 16.08 -3.96
C SER A 8 -0.44 14.61 -4.07
N GLU A 9 0.01 14.12 -5.12
CA GLU A 9 0.17 12.73 -5.57
C GLU A 9 0.70 11.68 -4.57
N MET A 10 1.27 12.06 -3.44
CA MET A 10 1.74 11.11 -2.42
C MET A 10 0.62 10.60 -1.50
N CYS A 11 -0.46 11.36 -1.35
CA CYS A 11 -1.62 10.98 -0.52
C CYS A 11 -2.48 9.85 -1.11
N ILE A 12 -2.39 9.59 -2.39
CA ILE A 12 -3.16 8.52 -3.07
C ILE A 12 -2.82 7.12 -2.53
N ARG A 13 -1.70 6.96 -1.82
CA ARG A 13 -1.23 5.68 -1.28
C ARG A 13 -1.33 5.56 0.22
N ASP A 14 -1.52 6.67 0.90
CA ASP A 14 -1.52 6.66 2.34
C ASP A 14 -2.93 6.37 2.85
N SER A 15 -3.02 5.43 3.78
CA SER A 15 -4.26 5.18 4.50
C SER A 15 -4.47 6.29 5.54
N ALA A 16 -5.72 6.64 5.81
CA ALA A 16 -6.05 7.59 6.86
C ALA A 16 -5.41 7.16 8.19
N GLY A 17 -4.84 8.11 8.93
CA GLY A 17 -4.16 7.86 10.18
C GLY A 17 -2.69 7.43 10.05
N THR A 18 -2.14 7.29 8.85
CA THR A 18 -0.71 7.05 8.68
C THR A 18 0.10 8.33 8.86
N PHE A 19 1.34 8.19 9.29
CA PHE A 19 2.24 9.31 9.52
C PHE A 19 3.65 8.98 9.01
N ALA A 20 4.43 10.02 8.78
CA ALA A 20 5.86 9.92 8.48
C ALA A 20 6.67 10.68 9.53
N THR A 21 7.90 10.26 9.78
CA THR A 21 8.81 10.91 10.72
C THR A 21 9.80 11.78 9.96
N LEU A 22 9.93 13.05 10.35
CA LEU A 22 10.96 13.93 9.81
C LEU A 22 12.32 13.53 10.38
N MET A 23 13.26 13.16 9.51
CA MET A 23 14.61 12.76 9.88
C MET A 23 15.61 13.94 9.83
N ALA A 24 15.59 14.69 8.74
CA ALA A 24 16.47 15.83 8.52
C ALA A 24 15.83 16.85 7.59
N ARG A 25 16.27 18.11 7.67
CA ARG A 25 15.90 19.18 6.76
C ARG A 25 17.17 19.95 6.36
N GLU A 26 17.57 19.81 5.10
CA GLU A 26 18.80 20.38 4.59
C GLU A 26 18.64 20.86 3.13
N ALA A 27 19.30 21.94 2.78
CA ALA A 27 19.42 22.44 1.39
C ALA A 27 18.08 22.48 0.61
N GLY A 28 16.99 22.93 1.26
CA GLY A 28 15.67 23.02 0.62
C GLY A 28 14.92 21.68 0.50
N TRP A 29 15.45 20.59 1.06
CA TRP A 29 14.84 19.27 1.08
C TRP A 29 14.57 18.79 2.51
N ALA A 30 13.51 18.04 2.69
CA ALA A 30 13.17 17.32 3.91
C ALA A 30 13.27 15.81 3.68
N GLN A 31 13.96 15.10 4.56
CA GLN A 31 14.03 13.63 4.54
C GLN A 31 12.97 13.07 5.47
N LEU A 32 12.09 12.24 4.93
CA LEU A 32 10.98 11.63 5.65
C LEU A 32 11.15 10.12 5.70
N GLN A 33 11.02 9.55 6.89
CA GLN A 33 10.89 8.11 7.08
C GLN A 33 9.42 7.73 7.04
N MET A 34 9.05 6.92 6.06
CA MET A 34 7.70 6.39 5.88
C MET A 34 7.45 5.20 6.83
N PRO A 35 6.18 4.85 7.12
CA PRO A 35 5.84 3.69 7.97
C PRO A 35 6.44 2.36 7.48
N SER A 36 6.71 2.23 6.19
CA SER A 36 7.37 1.08 5.58
C SER A 36 8.87 0.97 5.87
N GLY A 37 9.47 2.01 6.51
CA GLY A 37 10.91 2.15 6.69
C GLY A 37 11.65 2.72 5.46
N GLU A 38 10.93 3.09 4.40
CA GLU A 38 11.50 3.79 3.25
C GLU A 38 11.82 5.24 3.64
N VAL A 39 12.99 5.72 3.31
CA VAL A 39 13.39 7.12 3.48
C VAL A 39 13.31 7.83 2.14
N ARG A 40 12.56 8.91 2.10
CA ARG A 40 12.36 9.74 0.91
C ARG A 40 12.67 11.20 1.21
N ARG A 41 13.15 11.91 0.21
CA ARG A 41 13.28 13.36 0.26
C ARG A 41 12.11 14.01 -0.49
N VAL A 42 11.61 15.09 0.08
CA VAL A 42 10.55 15.93 -0.48
C VAL A 42 11.02 17.39 -0.40
N PRO A 43 10.53 18.28 -1.28
CA PRO A 43 10.84 19.71 -1.15
C PRO A 43 10.43 20.25 0.21
N ALA A 44 11.28 21.07 0.84
CA ALA A 44 11.00 21.63 2.17
C ALA A 44 9.80 22.61 2.17
N ALA A 45 9.42 23.12 1.00
CA ALA A 45 8.24 23.97 0.81
C ALA A 45 6.90 23.22 0.89
N CYS A 46 6.91 21.89 0.91
CA CYS A 46 5.69 21.10 1.04
C CYS A 46 5.01 21.36 2.39
N ARG A 47 3.68 21.56 2.35
CA ARG A 47 2.88 21.72 3.56
C ARG A 47 2.65 20.37 4.23
N ALA A 48 2.59 20.36 5.56
CA ALA A 48 2.34 19.17 6.35
C ALA A 48 1.54 19.53 7.61
N SER A 49 0.71 18.60 8.08
CA SER A 49 0.07 18.69 9.39
C SER A 49 0.95 18.02 10.43
N ILE A 50 1.12 18.66 11.59
CA ILE A 50 1.88 18.13 12.73
C ILE A 50 0.90 17.57 13.75
N GLY A 51 1.19 16.36 14.24
CA GLY A 51 0.39 15.73 15.30
C GLY A 51 -0.15 14.37 14.91
N LYS A 52 -1.14 13.91 15.65
CA LYS A 52 -1.85 12.65 15.43
C LYS A 52 -3.27 12.93 14.93
N ILE A 53 -3.73 12.12 14.00
CA ILE A 53 -5.12 12.14 13.55
C ILE A 53 -6.00 11.51 14.64
N GLY A 54 -7.16 12.11 14.91
CA GLY A 54 -8.15 11.56 15.83
C GLY A 54 -8.77 10.26 15.34
N ASN A 55 -9.68 9.71 16.17
CA ASN A 55 -10.41 8.48 15.87
C ASN A 55 -9.49 7.28 15.54
N SER A 56 -8.47 7.06 16.36
CA SER A 56 -7.49 5.97 16.19
C SER A 56 -8.14 4.58 16.21
N GLU A 57 -9.29 4.42 16.84
CA GLU A 57 -10.02 3.16 16.95
C GLU A 57 -10.93 2.85 15.75
N HIS A 58 -10.97 3.72 14.74
CA HIS A 58 -11.84 3.53 13.58
C HIS A 58 -11.64 2.16 12.89
N SER A 59 -10.39 1.66 12.84
CA SER A 59 -10.08 0.36 12.28
C SER A 59 -10.60 -0.83 13.09
N SER A 60 -10.88 -0.63 14.37
CA SER A 60 -11.36 -1.66 15.32
C SER A 60 -12.88 -1.83 15.31
N VAL A 61 -13.61 -0.94 14.62
CA VAL A 61 -15.07 -0.98 14.54
C VAL A 61 -15.54 -2.25 13.86
N ARG A 62 -16.34 -3.04 14.58
CA ARG A 62 -17.00 -4.24 14.05
C ARG A 62 -18.31 -3.83 13.38
N LEU A 63 -18.45 -4.15 12.11
CA LEU A 63 -19.66 -3.82 11.35
C LEU A 63 -20.87 -4.69 11.72
N GLY A 64 -20.66 -5.89 12.25
CA GLY A 64 -21.68 -6.82 12.71
C GLY A 64 -22.45 -7.54 11.60
N LYS A 65 -22.89 -6.83 10.57
CA LYS A 65 -23.68 -7.40 9.47
C LYS A 65 -23.17 -6.95 8.09
N ALA A 66 -23.44 -7.77 7.07
CA ALA A 66 -23.03 -7.49 5.68
C ALA A 66 -23.70 -6.23 5.12
N GLY A 67 -24.94 -5.95 5.49
CA GLY A 67 -25.67 -4.75 5.05
C GLY A 67 -24.95 -3.45 5.43
N ARG A 68 -24.37 -3.39 6.63
CA ARG A 68 -23.61 -2.20 7.08
C ARG A 68 -22.39 -1.94 6.17
N LYS A 69 -21.75 -3.00 5.68
CA LYS A 69 -20.64 -2.89 4.73
C LYS A 69 -21.12 -2.34 3.37
N ARG A 70 -22.34 -2.72 2.94
CA ARG A 70 -22.95 -2.17 1.73
C ARG A 70 -23.34 -0.70 1.87
N TRP A 71 -23.76 -0.26 3.04
CA TRP A 71 -24.00 1.16 3.32
C TRP A 71 -22.75 2.02 3.16
N LEU A 72 -21.56 1.44 3.34
CA LEU A 72 -20.28 2.09 3.09
C LEU A 72 -19.88 2.06 1.59
N GLY A 73 -20.80 1.69 0.69
CA GLY A 73 -20.54 1.61 -0.75
C GLY A 73 -19.73 0.39 -1.20
N ARG A 74 -19.44 -0.56 -0.31
CA ARG A 74 -18.65 -1.74 -0.64
C ARG A 74 -19.53 -2.89 -1.12
N ARG A 75 -19.30 -3.32 -2.35
CA ARG A 75 -19.94 -4.52 -2.91
C ARG A 75 -19.24 -5.80 -2.47
N PRO A 76 -19.94 -6.95 -2.49
CA PRO A 76 -19.33 -8.26 -2.27
C PRO A 76 -18.16 -8.50 -3.23
N HIS A 77 -17.13 -9.14 -2.73
CA HIS A 77 -15.95 -9.54 -3.50
C HIS A 77 -15.94 -11.05 -3.68
N VAL A 78 -15.96 -11.51 -4.92
CA VAL A 78 -15.84 -12.94 -5.27
C VAL A 78 -14.37 -13.30 -5.39
N ARG A 79 -13.97 -14.40 -4.76
CA ARG A 79 -12.60 -14.92 -4.84
C ARG A 79 -12.38 -15.59 -6.21
N GLY A 80 -11.19 -15.45 -6.78
CA GLY A 80 -10.85 -16.08 -8.05
C GLY A 80 -11.04 -17.61 -8.09
N THR A 81 -10.84 -18.28 -6.95
CA THR A 81 -11.07 -19.73 -6.81
C THR A 81 -12.55 -20.14 -6.86
N ALA A 82 -13.46 -19.20 -6.70
CA ALA A 82 -14.91 -19.41 -6.80
C ALA A 82 -15.48 -19.02 -8.16
N MET A 83 -14.62 -18.65 -9.09
CA MET A 83 -14.97 -18.27 -10.47
C MET A 83 -14.78 -19.46 -11.42
N ASN A 84 -15.28 -19.31 -12.65
CA ASN A 84 -15.02 -20.26 -13.73
C ASN A 84 -13.60 -20.08 -14.30
N PRO A 85 -13.04 -21.09 -14.99
CA PRO A 85 -11.70 -21.01 -15.58
C PRO A 85 -11.53 -19.85 -16.56
N ILE A 86 -12.59 -19.46 -17.25
CA ILE A 86 -12.58 -18.34 -18.19
C ILE A 86 -12.46 -16.99 -17.50
N ASP A 87 -12.95 -16.87 -16.27
CA ASP A 87 -13.01 -15.59 -15.53
C ASP A 87 -11.76 -15.33 -14.69
N HIS A 88 -11.09 -16.40 -14.25
CA HIS A 88 -9.92 -16.29 -13.41
C HIS A 88 -8.98 -17.48 -13.55
N PRO A 89 -7.64 -17.28 -13.58
CA PRO A 89 -6.65 -18.37 -13.65
C PRO A 89 -6.72 -19.39 -12.49
N HIS A 90 -7.37 -19.04 -11.38
CA HIS A 90 -7.64 -19.93 -10.24
C HIS A 90 -9.03 -20.58 -10.29
N GLY A 91 -9.79 -20.30 -11.31
CA GLY A 91 -11.15 -20.82 -11.45
C GLY A 91 -11.19 -22.29 -11.83
N GLY A 92 -12.37 -22.90 -11.65
CA GLY A 92 -12.63 -24.28 -11.98
C GLY A 92 -12.26 -25.27 -10.89
N GLY A 93 -12.39 -26.57 -11.23
CA GLY A 93 -12.16 -27.71 -10.34
C GLY A 93 -13.41 -28.15 -9.59
N GLU A 94 -13.35 -29.35 -9.00
CA GLU A 94 -14.39 -29.91 -8.15
C GLU A 94 -14.23 -29.52 -6.67
N GLY A 95 -15.31 -29.13 -6.03
CA GLY A 95 -15.35 -28.81 -4.60
C GLY A 95 -14.42 -27.66 -4.21
N ARG A 96 -13.70 -27.84 -3.12
CA ARG A 96 -12.71 -26.84 -2.66
C ARG A 96 -11.34 -27.07 -3.29
N THR A 97 -11.13 -26.57 -4.49
CA THR A 97 -9.82 -26.60 -5.13
C THR A 97 -8.87 -25.55 -4.53
N LYS A 98 -7.60 -25.90 -4.47
CA LYS A 98 -6.52 -24.97 -4.01
C LYS A 98 -5.90 -24.18 -5.16
N GLY A 99 -6.43 -24.30 -6.37
CA GLY A 99 -5.97 -23.59 -7.56
C GLY A 99 -4.70 -24.12 -8.23
N GLY A 100 -3.95 -25.05 -7.61
CA GLY A 100 -2.83 -25.79 -8.20
C GLY A 100 -1.65 -24.97 -8.76
N ARG A 101 -1.61 -23.65 -8.55
CA ARG A 101 -0.59 -22.74 -9.08
C ARG A 101 -0.27 -21.60 -8.13
N HIS A 102 0.79 -20.86 -8.42
CA HIS A 102 1.11 -19.65 -7.66
C HIS A 102 -0.03 -18.63 -7.70
N PRO A 103 -0.27 -17.89 -6.59
CA PRO A 103 -1.30 -16.85 -6.56
C PRO A 103 -1.07 -15.80 -7.63
N VAL A 104 -2.06 -15.59 -8.46
CA VAL A 104 -2.03 -14.58 -9.53
C VAL A 104 -3.30 -13.72 -9.51
N SER A 105 -3.21 -12.54 -10.13
CA SER A 105 -4.37 -11.68 -10.40
C SER A 105 -5.24 -12.24 -11.53
N PRO A 106 -6.44 -11.69 -11.78
CA PRO A 106 -7.24 -12.05 -12.95
C PRO A 106 -6.49 -11.97 -14.27
N GLN A 107 -5.53 -11.05 -14.38
CA GLN A 107 -4.67 -10.86 -15.57
C GLN A 107 -3.44 -11.78 -15.59
N GLY A 108 -3.34 -12.73 -14.69
CA GLY A 108 -2.21 -13.66 -14.61
C GLY A 108 -0.94 -13.10 -13.98
N ARG A 109 -0.95 -11.89 -13.46
CA ARG A 109 0.22 -11.29 -12.81
C ARG A 109 0.43 -11.88 -11.41
N PRO A 110 1.67 -12.22 -11.01
CA PRO A 110 1.96 -12.74 -9.67
C PRO A 110 1.43 -11.82 -8.57
N ALA A 111 0.62 -12.37 -7.65
CA ALA A 111 0.04 -11.64 -6.52
C ALA A 111 0.99 -11.58 -5.32
N LYS A 112 1.94 -12.52 -5.23
CA LYS A 112 2.96 -12.58 -4.18
C LYS A 112 4.35 -12.59 -4.77
N GLY A 113 5.27 -11.86 -4.12
CA GLY A 113 6.64 -11.72 -4.58
C GLY A 113 6.81 -10.70 -5.70
N GLY A 114 8.05 -10.51 -6.14
CA GLY A 114 8.41 -9.58 -7.17
C GLY A 114 8.37 -8.11 -6.75
N SER A 115 8.88 -7.26 -7.61
CA SER A 115 8.83 -5.81 -7.46
C SER A 115 7.80 -5.24 -8.43
N THR A 116 6.71 -4.68 -7.89
CA THR A 116 5.63 -4.08 -8.69
C THR A 116 5.86 -2.61 -9.01
N ARG A 117 6.86 -1.98 -8.39
CA ARG A 117 7.20 -0.59 -8.66
C ARG A 117 7.83 -0.46 -10.04
N GLN A 118 7.34 0.46 -10.84
CA GLN A 118 7.91 0.76 -12.17
C GLN A 118 9.36 1.25 -12.05
N ARG A 119 10.26 0.68 -12.86
CA ARG A 119 11.69 1.00 -12.83
C ARG A 119 11.98 2.45 -13.25
N ARG A 120 11.27 2.97 -14.25
CA ARG A 120 11.45 4.32 -14.83
C ARG A 120 10.58 5.39 -14.16
N LYS A 121 10.08 5.15 -12.95
CA LYS A 121 9.26 6.14 -12.26
C LYS A 121 10.10 7.34 -11.81
N PRO A 122 9.78 8.60 -12.21
CA PRO A 122 10.58 9.79 -11.85
C PRO A 122 10.80 9.92 -10.34
N SER A 123 9.81 9.56 -9.53
CA SER A 123 9.92 9.59 -8.06
C SER A 123 10.94 8.61 -7.47
N ASN A 124 11.65 7.80 -8.28
CA ASN A 124 12.76 6.97 -7.80
C ASN A 124 13.96 7.84 -7.38
N ALA A 125 14.18 8.97 -8.04
CA ALA A 125 15.24 9.91 -7.69
C ALA A 125 15.07 10.51 -6.27
N ALA A 126 13.85 10.56 -5.77
CA ALA A 126 13.54 11.08 -4.44
C ALA A 126 13.70 10.02 -3.32
N ILE A 127 14.00 8.77 -3.63
CA ILE A 127 14.16 7.71 -2.65
C ILE A 127 15.63 7.62 -2.24
N VAL A 128 15.89 7.94 -0.97
CA VAL A 128 17.23 7.82 -0.37
C VAL A 128 17.52 6.38 0.03
N ARG A 129 16.57 5.73 0.68
CA ARG A 129 16.67 4.35 1.13
C ARG A 129 15.35 3.62 0.94
N ARG A 130 15.38 2.48 0.28
CA ARG A 130 14.21 1.61 0.10
C ARG A 130 13.82 0.91 1.40
N ARG A 131 12.57 0.47 1.48
CA ARG A 131 12.09 -0.35 2.60
C ARG A 131 12.89 -1.65 2.71
N ARG A 132 13.04 -2.14 3.94
CA ARG A 132 13.63 -3.44 4.22
C ARG A 132 12.59 -4.54 3.99
N SER A 133 12.94 -5.55 3.22
CA SER A 133 12.16 -6.78 3.10
C SER A 133 12.61 -7.78 4.16
N LYS A 134 11.66 -8.51 4.76
CA LYS A 134 12.00 -9.60 5.71
C LYS A 134 12.86 -10.69 5.05
N ARG A 135 12.62 -10.96 3.76
CA ARG A 135 13.29 -12.04 3.01
C ARG A 135 14.57 -11.60 2.30
N TYR A 136 14.60 -10.38 1.78
CA TYR A 136 15.66 -9.92 0.86
C TYR A 136 16.48 -8.73 1.39
N GLY A 137 16.32 -8.36 2.67
CA GLY A 137 17.01 -7.20 3.24
C GLY A 137 16.55 -5.86 2.63
N VAL A 138 17.47 -4.92 2.45
CA VAL A 138 17.16 -3.60 1.85
C VAL A 138 16.95 -3.77 0.35
N LEU A 139 15.78 -3.39 -0.14
CA LEU A 139 15.47 -3.44 -1.57
C LEU A 139 16.23 -2.34 -2.30
N ARG A 140 16.88 -2.70 -3.40
CA ARG A 140 17.53 -1.73 -4.29
C ARG A 140 16.54 -1.19 -5.32
N ILE A 141 16.76 0.05 -5.74
CA ILE A 141 16.10 0.61 -6.93
C ILE A 141 16.89 0.06 -8.11
N LYS A 142 16.25 -0.75 -8.93
CA LYS A 142 16.84 -1.23 -10.18
C LYS A 142 16.51 -0.27 -11.30
#